data_b1c3488db0fd6197cb4b7468504c725e
#
_entry.id   b1c3488db0fd6197cb4b7468504c725e
#
_cell.length_a   1.000
_cell.length_b   1.000
_cell.length_c   1.000
_cell.angle_alpha   90.00
_cell.angle_beta   90.00
_cell.angle_gamma   90.00
#
_symmetry.space_group_name_H-M   'P 1'
#
loop_
_entity.id
_entity.type
_entity.pdbx_description
1 polymer ?
#
loop_
_entity_poly.entity_id
_entity_poly.type
_entity_poly.pdbx_seq_one_letter_code
_entity_poly.pdbx_strand_id
1 'polypeptide(L)'
;SNVFLGKGNMIGAFTTVASNAHIGDYNFIQSYTIIGHDVEIGDWNRIDSHVMCIGGIKIGNHNMIHTSAVLNHNVEIGDDTHIGACSFVTRNVENESTVFGNPARRLM
;
A
#
# COMPACT_ATOMS: atom_id res chain seq x y z
N SER A 1 -11.88 -11.23 -9.04
CA SER A 1 -12.19 -12.51 -8.43
C SER A 1 -11.00 -13.04 -7.64
N ASN A 2 -11.25 -13.99 -6.77
CA ASN A 2 -10.23 -14.56 -5.90
C ASN A 2 -9.59 -13.52 -4.98
N VAL A 3 -10.35 -12.55 -4.53
CA VAL A 3 -9.88 -11.59 -3.55
C VAL A 3 -10.04 -12.20 -2.17
N PHE A 4 -8.96 -12.16 -1.38
CA PHE A 4 -9.04 -12.52 0.03
C PHE A 4 -9.03 -11.25 0.88
N LEU A 5 -10.00 -11.14 1.76
CA LEU A 5 -10.11 -10.01 2.66
C LEU A 5 -10.19 -10.51 4.10
N GLY A 6 -9.22 -10.16 4.91
CA GLY A 6 -9.20 -10.53 6.31
C GLY A 6 -10.26 -9.79 7.13
N LYS A 7 -10.10 -9.81 8.44
CA LYS A 7 -11.10 -9.25 9.36
C LYS A 7 -10.70 -7.86 9.80
N GLY A 8 -11.71 -7.08 10.20
CA GLY A 8 -11.50 -5.78 10.84
C GLY A 8 -11.00 -4.68 9.93
N ASN A 9 -11.01 -4.89 8.63
CA ASN A 9 -10.56 -3.88 7.68
C ASN A 9 -11.63 -2.81 7.50
N MET A 10 -11.18 -1.57 7.36
CA MET A 10 -12.04 -0.46 6.96
C MET A 10 -11.60 -0.04 5.56
N ILE A 11 -12.51 -0.17 4.62
CA ILE A 11 -12.20 0.14 3.21
C ILE A 11 -13.17 1.23 2.76
N GLY A 12 -12.61 2.38 2.37
CA GLY A 12 -13.39 3.53 1.97
C GLY A 12 -14.11 3.34 0.65
N ALA A 13 -15.08 4.22 0.40
CA ALA A 13 -15.88 4.19 -0.81
C ALA A 13 -15.01 4.34 -2.06
N PHE A 14 -15.46 3.73 -3.15
CA PHE A 14 -14.79 3.83 -4.47
C PHE A 14 -13.37 3.30 -4.47
N THR A 15 -13.04 2.42 -3.54
CA THR A 15 -11.77 1.68 -3.56
C THR A 15 -11.91 0.50 -4.50
N THR A 16 -10.94 0.33 -5.38
CA THR A 16 -10.92 -0.78 -6.33
C THR A 16 -9.97 -1.84 -5.84
N VAL A 17 -10.42 -3.09 -5.79
CA VAL A 17 -9.57 -4.23 -5.42
C VAL A 17 -9.60 -5.20 -6.58
N ALA A 18 -8.46 -5.39 -7.21
CA ALA A 18 -8.38 -6.20 -8.43
C ALA A 18 -8.15 -7.68 -8.10
N SER A 19 -8.07 -8.49 -9.14
CA SER A 19 -7.99 -9.95 -9.03
C SER A 19 -6.80 -10.43 -8.21
N ASN A 20 -7.03 -11.46 -7.43
CA ASN A 20 -6.00 -12.14 -6.63
C ASN A 20 -5.35 -11.24 -5.59
N ALA A 21 -5.96 -10.13 -5.24
CA ALA A 21 -5.45 -9.31 -4.15
C ALA A 21 -5.70 -10.01 -2.82
N HIS A 22 -4.77 -9.86 -1.90
CA HIS A 22 -4.82 -10.50 -0.59
C HIS A 22 -4.59 -9.43 0.46
N ILE A 23 -5.63 -9.11 1.21
CA ILE A 23 -5.58 -8.08 2.25
C ILE A 23 -5.73 -8.75 3.60
N GLY A 24 -4.76 -8.54 4.48
CA GLY A 24 -4.78 -9.13 5.82
C GLY A 24 -5.82 -8.49 6.73
N ASP A 25 -5.45 -8.26 7.99
CA ASP A 25 -6.39 -7.86 9.03
C ASP A 25 -6.15 -6.42 9.49
N TYR A 26 -7.24 -5.76 9.89
CA TYR A 26 -7.21 -4.46 10.58
C TYR A 26 -6.50 -3.35 9.81
N ASN A 27 -6.59 -3.37 8.49
CA ASN A 27 -6.07 -2.30 7.65
C ASN A 27 -7.10 -1.19 7.52
N PHE A 28 -6.63 0.04 7.40
CA PHE A 28 -7.48 1.19 7.13
C PHE A 28 -7.10 1.72 5.74
N ILE A 29 -7.94 1.44 4.76
CA ILE A 29 -7.72 1.83 3.36
C ILE A 29 -8.76 2.87 3.01
N GLN A 30 -8.31 4.08 2.70
CA GLN A 30 -9.22 5.20 2.47
C GLN A 30 -9.71 5.24 1.04
N SER A 31 -10.68 6.10 0.79
CA SER A 31 -11.45 6.16 -0.45
C SER A 31 -10.57 6.40 -1.68
N TYR A 32 -11.04 5.91 -2.82
CA TYR A 32 -10.42 6.12 -4.14
C TYR A 32 -9.03 5.49 -4.28
N THR A 33 -8.69 4.56 -3.42
CA THR A 33 -7.43 3.82 -3.52
C THR A 33 -7.59 2.67 -4.51
N ILE A 34 -6.55 2.39 -5.26
CA ILE A 34 -6.54 1.27 -6.21
C ILE A 34 -5.57 0.22 -5.72
N ILE A 35 -6.10 -0.94 -5.41
CA ILE A 35 -5.31 -2.12 -5.05
C ILE A 35 -5.26 -2.99 -6.30
N GLY A 36 -4.13 -3.00 -6.98
CA GLY A 36 -3.96 -3.71 -8.24
C GLY A 36 -3.94 -5.22 -8.09
N HIS A 37 -3.82 -5.91 -9.20
CA HIS A 37 -3.84 -7.37 -9.22
C HIS A 37 -2.64 -7.95 -8.47
N ASP A 38 -2.86 -9.06 -7.79
CA ASP A 38 -1.80 -9.80 -7.09
C ASP A 38 -1.07 -8.98 -6.03
N VAL A 39 -1.73 -7.98 -5.47
CA VAL A 39 -1.18 -7.20 -4.36
C VAL A 39 -1.42 -7.94 -3.06
N GLU A 40 -0.40 -8.02 -2.22
CA GLU A 40 -0.50 -8.61 -0.89
C GLU A 40 -0.28 -7.52 0.15
N ILE A 41 -1.22 -7.39 1.07
CA ILE A 41 -1.16 -6.41 2.15
C ILE A 41 -1.26 -7.17 3.47
N GLY A 42 -0.33 -6.91 4.37
CA GLY A 42 -0.35 -7.53 5.70
C GLY A 42 -1.39 -6.91 6.62
N ASP A 43 -0.99 -6.62 7.85
CA ASP A 43 -1.92 -6.20 8.89
C ASP A 43 -1.59 -4.80 9.40
N TRP A 44 -2.63 -4.11 9.90
CA TRP A 44 -2.48 -2.84 10.60
C TRP A 44 -1.84 -1.73 9.76
N ASN A 45 -2.06 -1.75 8.46
CA ASN A 45 -1.57 -0.69 7.58
C ASN A 45 -2.59 0.43 7.50
N ARG A 46 -2.10 1.64 7.32
CA ARG A 46 -2.93 2.77 6.95
C ARG A 46 -2.52 3.21 5.55
N ILE A 47 -3.48 3.15 4.65
CA ILE A 47 -3.28 3.55 3.25
C ILE A 47 -4.28 4.68 2.99
N ASP A 48 -3.75 5.88 2.80
CA ASP A 48 -4.58 7.06 2.63
C ASP A 48 -5.22 7.10 1.24
N SER A 49 -6.09 8.08 1.02
CA SER A 49 -6.87 8.16 -0.21
C SER A 49 -6.01 8.33 -1.45
N HIS A 50 -6.50 7.84 -2.57
CA HIS A 50 -5.88 7.99 -3.89
C HIS A 50 -4.49 7.33 -4.00
N VAL A 51 -4.17 6.39 -3.15
CA VAL A 51 -2.95 5.61 -3.30
C VAL A 51 -3.16 4.60 -4.43
N MET A 52 -2.16 4.41 -5.26
CA MET A 52 -2.23 3.43 -6.35
C MET A 52 -1.17 2.36 -6.16
N CYS A 53 -1.62 1.12 -5.97
CA CYS A 53 -0.74 -0.06 -5.95
C CYS A 53 -0.88 -0.72 -7.31
N ILE A 54 0.15 -0.61 -8.16
CA ILE A 54 -0.01 -0.96 -9.57
C ILE A 54 -0.21 -2.46 -9.79
N GLY A 55 0.59 -3.30 -9.18
CA GLY A 55 0.39 -4.74 -9.31
C GLY A 55 1.57 -5.52 -8.77
N GLY A 56 1.31 -6.71 -8.23
CA GLY A 56 2.35 -7.58 -7.70
C GLY A 56 3.09 -7.03 -6.49
N ILE A 57 2.52 -6.07 -5.81
CA ILE A 57 3.16 -5.38 -4.71
C ILE A 57 2.95 -6.16 -3.43
N LYS A 58 3.97 -6.18 -2.58
CA LYS A 58 3.86 -6.77 -1.24
C LYS A 58 4.05 -5.68 -0.20
N ILE A 59 3.08 -5.53 0.67
CA ILE A 59 3.12 -4.56 1.76
C ILE A 59 3.08 -5.34 3.07
N GLY A 60 4.04 -5.10 3.94
CA GLY A 60 4.10 -5.75 5.24
C GLY A 60 3.08 -5.20 6.23
N ASN A 61 3.53 -4.90 7.45
CA ASN A 61 2.64 -4.54 8.55
C ASN A 61 2.98 -3.17 9.11
N HIS A 62 1.96 -2.50 9.67
CA HIS A 62 2.13 -1.23 10.40
C HIS A 62 2.75 -0.13 9.55
N ASN A 63 2.39 -0.08 8.28
CA ASN A 63 2.89 0.95 7.38
C ASN A 63 1.93 2.13 7.30
N MET A 64 2.49 3.29 7.01
CA MET A 64 1.71 4.50 6.73
C MET A 64 2.04 4.95 5.33
N ILE A 65 1.07 4.81 4.41
CA ILE A 65 1.24 5.22 3.03
C ILE A 65 0.33 6.41 2.79
N HIS A 66 0.93 7.57 2.56
CA HIS A 66 0.19 8.82 2.50
C HIS A 66 -0.48 9.05 1.16
N THR A 67 -1.38 10.01 1.14
CA THR A 67 -2.25 10.33 0.01
C THR A 67 -1.51 10.43 -1.32
N SER A 68 -2.09 9.84 -2.34
CA SER A 68 -1.65 9.93 -3.73
C SER A 68 -0.26 9.35 -4.01
N ALA A 69 0.27 8.53 -3.11
CA ALA A 69 1.49 7.81 -3.41
C ALA A 69 1.20 6.73 -4.47
N VAL A 70 2.18 6.46 -5.31
CA VAL A 70 2.08 5.40 -6.33
C VAL A 70 3.19 4.39 -6.08
N LEU A 71 2.82 3.13 -5.96
CA LEU A 71 3.76 2.03 -5.77
C LEU A 71 3.88 1.30 -7.10
N ASN A 72 5.09 1.29 -7.66
CA ASN A 72 5.34 0.68 -8.96
C ASN A 72 5.29 -0.85 -8.88
N HIS A 73 5.23 -1.50 -10.02
CA HIS A 73 5.12 -2.96 -10.13
C HIS A 73 6.12 -3.69 -9.24
N ASN A 74 5.64 -4.70 -8.54
CA ASN A 74 6.45 -5.68 -7.82
C ASN A 74 7.33 -5.10 -6.72
N VAL A 75 7.10 -3.86 -6.31
CA VAL A 75 7.81 -3.26 -5.19
C VAL A 75 7.41 -3.97 -3.90
N GLU A 76 8.36 -4.17 -3.00
CA GLU A 76 8.09 -4.73 -1.69
C GLU A 76 8.31 -3.66 -0.63
N ILE A 77 7.29 -3.47 0.20
CA ILE A 77 7.30 -2.52 1.31
C ILE A 77 7.40 -3.35 2.58
N GLY A 78 8.39 -3.06 3.41
CA GLY A 78 8.60 -3.79 4.66
C GLY A 78 7.58 -3.44 5.73
N ASP A 79 8.02 -3.42 6.98
CA ASP A 79 7.17 -3.11 8.13
C ASP A 79 7.56 -1.75 8.70
N ASP A 80 6.59 -1.09 9.33
CA ASP A 80 6.83 0.17 10.05
C ASP A 80 7.46 1.25 9.17
N THR A 81 7.00 1.35 7.93
CA THR A 81 7.53 2.35 7.00
C THR A 81 6.57 3.54 6.89
N HIS A 82 7.11 4.66 6.42
CA HIS A 82 6.34 5.83 6.05
C HIS A 82 6.65 6.19 4.61
N ILE A 83 5.61 6.28 3.79
CA ILE A 83 5.75 6.69 2.39
C ILE A 83 5.03 8.02 2.24
N GLY A 84 5.79 9.05 1.87
CA GLY A 84 5.26 10.40 1.80
C GLY A 84 4.21 10.59 0.72
N ALA A 85 3.38 11.62 0.89
CA ALA A 85 2.32 11.93 -0.07
C ALA A 85 2.91 12.23 -1.45
N CYS A 86 2.20 11.82 -2.49
CA CYS A 86 2.56 12.06 -3.89
C CYS A 86 3.91 11.47 -4.30
N SER A 87 4.41 10.50 -3.55
CA SER A 87 5.67 9.84 -3.87
C SER A 87 5.48 8.78 -4.94
N PHE A 88 6.49 8.56 -5.76
CA PHE A 88 6.51 7.46 -6.71
C PHE A 88 7.60 6.46 -6.30
N VAL A 89 7.18 5.34 -5.74
CA VAL A 89 8.09 4.34 -5.19
C VAL A 89 8.46 3.35 -6.27
N THR A 90 9.74 3.33 -6.63
CA THR A 90 10.27 2.47 -7.70
C THR A 90 11.18 1.37 -7.19
N ARG A 91 11.52 1.38 -5.91
CA ARG A 91 12.41 0.40 -5.28
C ARG A 91 11.79 -0.13 -4.02
N ASN A 92 12.24 -1.29 -3.58
CA ASN A 92 11.81 -1.87 -2.32
C ASN A 92 12.13 -0.92 -1.16
N VAL A 93 11.25 -0.91 -0.17
CA VAL A 93 11.37 -0.07 1.01
C VAL A 93 11.63 -0.96 2.21
N GLU A 94 12.77 -0.77 2.84
CA GLU A 94 13.17 -1.59 3.99
C GLU A 94 12.38 -1.21 5.24
N ASN A 95 12.38 -2.13 6.19
CA ASN A 95 11.71 -1.89 7.47
C ASN A 95 12.16 -0.57 8.11
N GLU A 96 11.22 0.10 8.75
CA GLU A 96 11.48 1.31 9.53
C GLU A 96 12.04 2.48 8.71
N SER A 97 11.82 2.46 7.41
CA SER A 97 12.28 3.53 6.52
C SER A 97 11.20 4.57 6.28
N THR A 98 11.63 5.80 6.05
CA THR A 98 10.79 6.87 5.54
C THR A 98 11.31 7.25 4.16
N VAL A 99 10.42 7.19 3.15
CA VAL A 99 10.78 7.55 1.78
C VAL A 99 9.86 8.64 1.27
N PHE A 100 10.35 9.47 0.37
CA PHE A 100 9.59 10.57 -0.19
C PHE A 100 10.15 10.99 -1.53
N GLY A 101 9.27 11.43 -2.41
CA GLY A 101 9.63 12.09 -3.66
C GLY A 101 9.31 11.26 -4.90
N ASN A 102 9.71 11.80 -6.05
CA ASN A 102 9.55 11.18 -7.35
C ASN A 102 10.87 11.29 -8.14
N PRO A 103 11.65 10.19 -8.26
CA PRO A 103 11.43 8.92 -7.58
C PRO A 103 11.65 9.04 -6.07
N ALA A 104 10.96 8.19 -5.33
CA ALA A 104 11.06 8.24 -3.88
C ALA A 104 12.45 7.85 -3.41
N ARG A 105 12.93 8.60 -2.42
CA ARG A 105 14.25 8.38 -1.82
C ARG A 105 14.12 8.27 -0.31
N ARG A 106 14.98 7.48 0.30
CA ARG A 106 14.96 7.32 1.74
C ARG A 106 15.42 8.60 2.42
N LEU A 107 14.61 9.07 3.38
CA LEU A 107 14.94 10.23 4.21
C LEU A 107 15.53 9.79 5.55
N MET A 108 15.01 8.70 6.10
CA MET A 108 15.45 8.19 7.41
C MET A 108 15.37 6.69 7.43
#